data_07a5896e15ee915ead97970f988f5cf4
#
_entry.id   07a5896e15ee915ead97970f988f5cf4
#
_cell.length_a   1.000
_cell.length_b   1.000
_cell.length_c   1.000
_cell.angle_alpha   90.00
_cell.angle_beta   90.00
_cell.angle_gamma   90.00
#
_symmetry.space_group_name_H-M   'P 1'
#
loop_
_entity.id
_entity.type
_entity.pdbx_description
1 polymer ?
#
loop_
_entity_poly.entity_id
_entity_poly.type
_entity_poly.pdbx_seq_one_letter_code
_entity_poly.pdbx_strand_id
1 'polypeptide(L)'
;MKRILVTGAAGFIGSFLVKALAEQGNEVVGIDNLNDYYDVNLKYGRLKELCGIQRENIEEGRLTVSTLYSNYRFVKGDITDRDLLAALFDAEHFDIVCNLAAQAGVRYSLVNPYAYAESNLMGFLNILEACRHHHIEHLIYASSSSVYGMNEKVPFCETDMTDTPV
;
A
#
# COMPACT_ATOMS: atom_id res chain seq x y z
N MET A 1 12.54 -1.22 -16.89
CA MET A 1 12.18 -0.17 -15.93
C MET A 1 10.65 -0.07 -15.95
N LYS A 2 9.99 -0.24 -14.82
CA LYS A 2 8.55 -0.16 -14.67
C LYS A 2 8.19 1.00 -13.74
N ARG A 3 6.99 1.55 -13.90
CA ARG A 3 6.40 2.54 -12.99
C ARG A 3 5.47 1.83 -12.02
N ILE A 4 5.78 1.89 -10.73
CA ILE A 4 5.15 1.04 -9.72
C ILE A 4 4.57 1.91 -8.61
N LEU A 5 3.27 1.74 -8.34
CA LEU A 5 2.64 2.29 -7.14
C LEU A 5 2.73 1.25 -6.01
N VAL A 6 3.19 1.69 -4.84
CA VAL A 6 3.14 0.90 -3.60
C VAL A 6 2.27 1.62 -2.59
N THR A 7 1.14 1.04 -2.21
CA THR A 7 0.31 1.56 -1.11
C THR A 7 0.77 0.99 0.22
N GLY A 8 0.56 1.71 1.33
CA GLY A 8 1.11 1.32 2.63
C GLY A 8 2.63 1.44 2.68
N ALA A 9 3.20 2.38 1.91
CA ALA A 9 4.63 2.53 1.67
C ALA A 9 5.46 2.89 2.90
N ALA A 10 4.84 3.48 3.95
CA ALA A 10 5.50 3.75 5.23
C ALA A 10 5.34 2.60 6.24
N GLY A 11 4.59 1.55 5.88
CA GLY A 11 4.44 0.33 6.67
C GLY A 11 5.71 -0.50 6.72
N PHE A 12 5.69 -1.58 7.53
CA PHE A 12 6.87 -2.46 7.67
C PHE A 12 7.24 -3.11 6.33
N ILE A 13 6.32 -3.82 5.70
CA ILE A 13 6.60 -4.50 4.42
C ILE A 13 6.78 -3.47 3.29
N GLY A 14 5.91 -2.45 3.23
CA GLY A 14 5.89 -1.47 2.15
C GLY A 14 7.21 -0.70 2.02
N SER A 15 7.81 -0.26 3.13
CA SER A 15 9.08 0.48 3.10
C SER A 15 10.26 -0.35 2.58
N PHE A 16 10.33 -1.63 2.94
CA PHE A 16 11.36 -2.53 2.40
C PHE A 16 11.12 -2.86 0.93
N LEU A 17 9.86 -3.02 0.52
CA LEU A 17 9.52 -3.23 -0.88
C LEU A 17 9.89 -2.02 -1.74
N VAL A 18 9.53 -0.81 -1.31
CA VAL A 18 9.92 0.45 -1.97
C VAL A 18 11.43 0.51 -2.17
N LYS A 19 12.20 0.27 -1.10
CA LYS A 19 13.66 0.24 -1.16
C LYS A 19 14.15 -0.75 -2.24
N ALA A 20 13.70 -2.00 -2.17
CA ALA A 20 14.13 -3.04 -3.10
C ALA A 20 13.78 -2.72 -4.57
N LEU A 21 12.59 -2.17 -4.82
CA LEU A 21 12.16 -1.78 -6.17
C LEU A 21 12.95 -0.59 -6.72
N ALA A 22 13.24 0.40 -5.87
CA ALA A 22 14.05 1.56 -6.25
C ALA A 22 15.50 1.16 -6.55
N GLU A 23 16.11 0.28 -5.73
CA GLU A 23 17.46 -0.27 -5.96
C GLU A 23 17.57 -1.10 -7.26
N GLN A 24 16.45 -1.70 -7.70
CA GLN A 24 16.36 -2.39 -9.01
C GLN A 24 16.18 -1.43 -10.19
N GLY A 25 16.13 -0.11 -9.97
CA GLY A 25 16.01 0.90 -11.00
C GLY A 25 14.60 1.14 -11.54
N ASN A 26 13.55 0.69 -10.82
CA ASN A 26 12.18 1.02 -11.19
C ASN A 26 11.79 2.43 -10.71
N GLU A 27 10.90 3.11 -11.44
CA GLU A 27 10.25 4.33 -10.97
C GLU A 27 9.18 3.96 -9.95
N VAL A 28 9.32 4.42 -8.72
CA VAL A 28 8.43 4.01 -7.63
C VAL A 28 7.73 5.23 -7.04
N VAL A 29 6.42 5.12 -6.85
CA VAL A 29 5.63 6.06 -6.05
C VAL A 29 5.05 5.31 -4.86
N GLY A 30 5.30 5.80 -3.66
CA GLY A 30 4.72 5.28 -2.43
C GLY A 30 3.60 6.18 -1.93
N ILE A 31 2.49 5.60 -1.48
CA ILE A 31 1.41 6.31 -0.78
C ILE A 31 1.15 5.69 0.57
N ASP A 32 0.96 6.52 1.60
CA ASP A 32 0.58 6.12 2.95
C ASP A 32 -0.12 7.28 3.66
N ASN A 33 -1.17 7.02 4.41
CA ASN A 33 -1.92 8.05 5.15
C ASN A 33 -1.23 8.47 6.46
N LEU A 34 -0.19 7.75 6.85
CA LEU A 34 0.56 7.96 8.10
C LEU A 34 -0.34 7.98 9.35
N ASN A 35 -1.39 7.13 9.36
CA ASN A 35 -2.27 7.00 10.53
C ASN A 35 -1.48 6.55 11.77
N ASP A 36 -2.07 6.77 12.94
CA ASP A 36 -1.48 6.54 14.25
C ASP A 36 -1.91 5.21 14.90
N TYR A 37 -2.45 4.28 14.12
CA TYR A 37 -2.83 2.95 14.64
C TYR A 37 -1.64 2.23 15.31
N TYR A 38 -0.46 2.35 14.71
CA TYR A 38 0.82 2.11 15.36
C TYR A 38 1.55 3.42 15.60
N ASP A 39 2.59 3.42 16.42
CA ASP A 39 3.39 4.62 16.63
C ASP A 39 3.86 5.21 15.29
N VAL A 40 3.33 6.37 14.96
CA VAL A 40 3.61 7.05 13.68
C VAL A 40 5.09 7.38 13.50
N ASN A 41 5.87 7.50 14.59
CA ASN A 41 7.30 7.74 14.52
C ASN A 41 8.04 6.57 13.87
N LEU A 42 7.50 5.33 13.96
CA LEU A 42 8.04 4.18 13.22
C LEU A 42 7.88 4.35 11.72
N LYS A 43 6.76 4.92 11.26
CA LYS A 43 6.53 5.23 9.84
C LYS A 43 7.51 6.30 9.35
N TYR A 44 7.64 7.40 10.08
CA TYR A 44 8.60 8.45 9.74
C TYR A 44 10.06 7.94 9.79
N GLY A 45 10.40 7.11 10.76
CA GLY A 45 11.72 6.48 10.82
C GLY A 45 12.03 5.63 9.59
N ARG A 46 11.09 4.78 9.13
CA ARG A 46 11.25 3.98 7.92
C ARG A 46 11.35 4.84 6.66
N LEU A 47 10.49 5.85 6.53
CA LEU A 47 10.54 6.77 5.41
C LEU A 47 11.90 7.47 5.34
N LYS A 48 12.44 7.94 6.46
CA LYS A 48 13.74 8.59 6.52
C LYS A 48 14.90 7.63 6.23
N GLU A 49 15.00 6.55 7.01
CA GLU A 49 16.18 5.70 7.01
C GLU A 49 16.25 4.72 5.81
N LEU A 50 15.09 4.22 5.36
CA LEU A 50 15.02 3.25 4.26
C LEU A 50 14.69 3.90 2.91
N CYS A 51 13.95 4.97 2.92
CA CYS A 51 13.35 5.55 1.70
C CYS A 51 13.84 6.97 1.39
N GLY A 52 14.62 7.60 2.26
CA GLY A 52 15.16 8.94 2.02
C GLY A 52 14.13 10.07 1.99
N ILE A 53 13.00 9.91 2.67
CA ILE A 53 11.94 10.92 2.75
C ILE A 53 12.01 11.60 4.11
N GLN A 54 12.32 12.88 4.13
CA GLN A 54 12.40 13.67 5.35
C GLN A 54 11.02 14.15 5.78
N ARG A 55 10.69 14.02 7.09
CA ARG A 55 9.38 14.36 7.64
C ARG A 55 8.94 15.80 7.34
N GLU A 56 9.88 16.73 7.43
CA GLU A 56 9.66 18.16 7.19
C GLU A 56 9.29 18.52 5.76
N ASN A 57 9.55 17.61 4.81
CA ASN A 57 9.24 17.80 3.40
C ASN A 57 7.90 17.16 2.97
N ILE A 58 7.23 16.46 3.90
CA ILE A 58 5.97 15.76 3.60
C ILE A 58 4.80 16.75 3.71
N GLU A 59 4.14 16.98 2.59
CA GLU A 59 2.88 17.72 2.50
C GLU A 59 1.76 16.79 2.04
N GLU A 60 0.54 17.02 2.55
CA GLU A 60 -0.65 16.24 2.16
C GLU A 60 -0.91 16.35 0.67
N GLY A 61 -1.12 15.23 -0.01
CA GLY A 61 -1.44 15.17 -1.43
C GLY A 61 -0.31 15.56 -2.39
N ARG A 62 0.91 15.85 -1.90
CA ARG A 62 2.05 16.27 -2.73
C ARG A 62 3.15 15.22 -2.76
N LEU A 63 3.73 15.04 -3.95
CA LEU A 63 4.86 14.14 -4.13
C LEU A 63 6.14 14.75 -3.55
N THR A 64 6.77 14.02 -2.65
CA THR A 64 8.09 14.31 -2.07
C THR A 64 9.13 13.40 -2.69
N VAL A 65 10.18 13.96 -3.27
CA VAL A 65 11.28 13.20 -3.89
C VAL A 65 12.23 12.67 -2.81
N SER A 66 12.64 11.43 -2.95
CA SER A 66 13.62 10.81 -2.05
C SER A 66 15.01 11.44 -2.21
N THR A 67 15.72 11.56 -1.10
CA THR A 67 17.14 11.97 -1.06
C THR A 67 18.11 10.81 -1.26
N LEU A 68 17.63 9.55 -1.15
CA LEU A 68 18.43 8.34 -1.34
C LEU A 68 18.25 7.74 -2.75
N TYR A 69 17.04 7.83 -3.30
CA TYR A 69 16.69 7.22 -4.59
C TYR A 69 16.00 8.26 -5.48
N SER A 70 16.69 8.76 -6.51
CA SER A 70 16.13 9.75 -7.44
C SER A 70 14.89 9.25 -8.21
N ASN A 71 14.68 7.94 -8.28
CA ASN A 71 13.58 7.23 -8.90
C ASN A 71 12.46 6.84 -7.90
N TYR A 72 12.50 7.37 -6.65
CA TYR A 72 11.43 7.18 -5.67
C TYR A 72 10.81 8.51 -5.24
N ARG A 73 9.48 8.52 -5.21
CA ARG A 73 8.68 9.64 -4.69
C ARG A 73 7.63 9.11 -3.72
N PHE A 74 7.32 9.89 -2.72
CA PHE A 74 6.32 9.56 -1.70
C PHE A 74 5.21 10.62 -1.69
N VAL A 75 3.98 10.20 -1.53
CA VAL A 75 2.82 11.06 -1.26
C VAL A 75 2.14 10.64 0.04
N LYS A 76 1.90 11.60 0.92
CA LYS A 76 1.03 11.40 2.06
C LYS A 76 -0.41 11.52 1.58
N GLY A 77 -1.19 10.44 1.71
CA GLY A 77 -2.58 10.40 1.28
C GLY A 77 -3.24 9.08 1.62
N ASP A 78 -4.56 9.06 1.57
CA ASP A 78 -5.36 7.88 1.87
C ASP A 78 -5.91 7.23 0.59
N ILE A 79 -5.92 5.91 0.53
CA ILE A 79 -6.51 5.16 -0.59
C ILE A 79 -8.04 5.29 -0.67
N THR A 80 -8.67 5.86 0.36
CA THR A 80 -10.08 6.22 0.34
C THR A 80 -10.35 7.55 -0.38
N ASP A 81 -9.32 8.37 -0.60
CA ASP A 81 -9.41 9.62 -1.36
C ASP A 81 -9.37 9.32 -2.86
N ARG A 82 -10.54 9.31 -3.47
CA ARG A 82 -10.73 8.99 -4.90
C ARG A 82 -10.14 10.03 -5.82
N ASP A 83 -10.21 11.30 -5.43
CA ASP A 83 -9.73 12.40 -6.27
C ASP A 83 -8.19 12.42 -6.29
N LEU A 84 -7.56 12.19 -5.14
CA LEU A 84 -6.11 12.03 -5.05
C LEU A 84 -5.63 10.82 -5.88
N LEU A 85 -6.29 9.66 -5.76
CA LEU A 85 -5.93 8.48 -6.55
C LEU A 85 -6.09 8.74 -8.04
N ALA A 86 -7.21 9.34 -8.48
CA ALA A 86 -7.42 9.65 -9.89
C ALA A 86 -6.31 10.56 -10.43
N ALA A 87 -6.00 11.67 -9.72
CA ALA A 87 -4.94 12.57 -10.10
C ALA A 87 -3.57 11.89 -10.17
N LEU A 88 -3.28 10.98 -9.20
CA LEU A 88 -2.03 10.25 -9.14
C LEU A 88 -1.87 9.26 -10.32
N PHE A 89 -2.91 8.50 -10.62
CA PHE A 89 -2.90 7.56 -11.74
C PHE A 89 -2.83 8.26 -13.09
N ASP A 90 -3.55 9.37 -13.26
CA ASP A 90 -3.50 10.19 -14.48
C ASP A 90 -2.11 10.79 -14.73
N ALA A 91 -1.43 11.25 -13.67
CA ALA A 91 -0.12 11.89 -13.79
C ALA A 91 1.02 10.88 -13.97
N GLU A 92 0.97 9.76 -13.26
CA GLU A 92 2.10 8.86 -13.14
C GLU A 92 2.11 7.70 -14.14
N HIS A 93 0.96 7.33 -14.72
CA HIS A 93 0.84 6.24 -15.70
C HIS A 93 1.51 4.94 -15.24
N PHE A 94 1.07 4.39 -14.12
CA PHE A 94 1.64 3.17 -13.53
C PHE A 94 1.49 1.95 -14.45
N ASP A 95 2.50 1.09 -14.45
CA ASP A 95 2.45 -0.24 -15.05
C ASP A 95 1.94 -1.28 -14.05
N ILE A 96 2.37 -1.15 -12.78
CA ILE A 96 2.15 -2.15 -11.73
C ILE A 96 1.66 -1.42 -10.46
N VAL A 97 0.71 -2.04 -9.78
CA VAL A 97 0.25 -1.59 -8.45
C VAL A 97 0.50 -2.70 -7.44
N CYS A 98 1.14 -2.35 -6.33
CA CYS A 98 1.32 -3.23 -5.17
C CYS A 98 0.53 -2.67 -3.99
N ASN A 99 -0.66 -3.24 -3.72
CA ASN A 99 -1.53 -2.77 -2.65
C ASN A 99 -1.25 -3.50 -1.34
N LEU A 100 -0.55 -2.81 -0.42
CA LEU A 100 -0.25 -3.28 0.93
C LEU A 100 -0.95 -2.44 2.00
N ALA A 101 -1.61 -1.35 1.61
CA ALA A 101 -2.38 -0.52 2.53
C ALA A 101 -3.62 -1.30 3.01
N ALA A 102 -3.72 -1.46 4.30
CA ALA A 102 -4.87 -2.09 4.96
C ALA A 102 -4.90 -1.71 6.43
N GLN A 103 -6.09 -1.70 7.01
CA GLN A 103 -6.25 -1.74 8.46
C GLN A 103 -6.00 -3.19 8.91
N ALA A 104 -4.94 -3.40 9.70
CA ALA A 104 -4.57 -4.69 10.25
C ALA A 104 -5.05 -4.88 11.70
N GLY A 105 -4.97 -6.12 12.22
CA GLY A 105 -5.24 -6.44 13.62
C GLY A 105 -6.67 -6.88 13.89
N VAL A 106 -6.96 -8.19 13.82
CA VAL A 106 -8.31 -8.78 13.95
C VAL A 106 -9.09 -8.26 15.17
N ARG A 107 -8.44 -8.15 16.34
CA ARG A 107 -9.13 -7.71 17.56
C ARG A 107 -9.62 -6.25 17.49
N TYR A 108 -8.92 -5.41 16.78
CA TYR A 108 -9.31 -4.00 16.65
C TYR A 108 -10.57 -3.83 15.82
N SER A 109 -10.92 -4.78 14.94
CA SER A 109 -12.17 -4.75 14.17
C SER A 109 -13.42 -4.78 15.06
N LEU A 110 -13.32 -5.36 16.26
CA LEU A 110 -14.40 -5.35 17.25
C LEU A 110 -14.56 -3.98 17.94
N VAL A 111 -13.50 -3.16 17.94
CA VAL A 111 -13.49 -1.83 18.56
C VAL A 111 -13.87 -0.77 17.54
N ASN A 112 -13.29 -0.85 16.34
CA ASN A 112 -13.54 0.12 15.26
C ASN A 112 -13.71 -0.59 13.91
N PRO A 113 -14.90 -1.17 13.64
CA PRO A 113 -15.17 -1.85 12.37
C PRO A 113 -15.16 -0.91 11.15
N TYR A 114 -15.43 0.39 11.36
CA TYR A 114 -15.44 1.38 10.27
C TYR A 114 -14.07 1.54 9.63
N ALA A 115 -12.98 1.55 10.41
CA ALA A 115 -11.64 1.62 9.86
C ALA A 115 -11.33 0.49 8.87
N TYR A 116 -11.91 -0.72 9.11
CA TYR A 116 -11.78 -1.86 8.19
C TYR A 116 -12.64 -1.69 6.95
N ALA A 117 -13.89 -1.23 7.11
CA ALA A 117 -14.77 -0.98 5.98
C ALA A 117 -14.19 0.12 5.07
N GLU A 118 -13.69 1.19 5.65
CA GLU A 118 -13.07 2.29 4.90
C GLU A 118 -11.80 1.83 4.17
N SER A 119 -10.81 1.31 4.89
CA SER A 119 -9.52 0.95 4.28
C SER A 119 -9.59 -0.32 3.43
N ASN A 120 -10.18 -1.42 3.97
CA ASN A 120 -10.07 -2.74 3.35
C ASN A 120 -11.17 -3.04 2.33
N LEU A 121 -12.31 -2.34 2.39
CA LEU A 121 -13.36 -2.45 1.39
C LEU A 121 -13.35 -1.25 0.43
N MET A 122 -13.61 -0.05 0.94
CA MET A 122 -13.72 1.14 0.07
C MET A 122 -12.36 1.55 -0.52
N GLY A 123 -11.31 1.58 0.28
CA GLY A 123 -9.97 1.89 -0.20
C GLY A 123 -9.48 0.87 -1.23
N PHE A 124 -9.69 -0.43 -0.99
CA PHE A 124 -9.34 -1.46 -1.95
C PHE A 124 -10.18 -1.40 -3.23
N LEU A 125 -11.49 -1.11 -3.12
CA LEU A 125 -12.35 -0.88 -4.29
C LEU A 125 -11.83 0.29 -5.14
N ASN A 126 -11.41 1.39 -4.52
CA ASN A 126 -10.85 2.52 -5.24
C ASN A 126 -9.56 2.14 -6.02
N ILE A 127 -8.69 1.31 -5.43
CA ILE A 127 -7.51 0.78 -6.12
C ILE A 127 -7.91 -0.11 -7.30
N LEU A 128 -8.89 -1.00 -7.13
CA LEU A 128 -9.38 -1.86 -8.23
C LEU A 128 -9.94 -1.03 -9.38
N GLU A 129 -10.77 -0.02 -9.09
CA GLU A 129 -11.33 0.86 -10.11
C GLU A 129 -10.26 1.71 -10.80
N ALA A 130 -9.30 2.25 -10.05
CA ALA A 130 -8.16 2.95 -10.64
C ALA A 130 -7.35 2.04 -11.57
N CYS A 131 -7.05 0.81 -11.14
CA CYS A 131 -6.37 -0.18 -12.00
C CYS A 131 -7.14 -0.50 -13.27
N ARG A 132 -8.47 -0.68 -13.16
CA ARG A 132 -9.35 -0.97 -14.29
C ARG A 132 -9.38 0.17 -15.31
N HIS A 133 -9.47 1.41 -14.84
CA HIS A 133 -9.57 2.58 -15.71
C HIS A 133 -8.25 2.96 -16.39
N HIS A 134 -7.12 2.68 -15.75
CA HIS A 134 -5.79 3.02 -16.27
C HIS A 134 -5.04 1.83 -16.88
N HIS A 135 -5.72 0.70 -17.13
CA HIS A 135 -5.18 -0.48 -17.80
C HIS A 135 -3.87 -1.00 -17.19
N ILE A 136 -3.82 -1.07 -15.84
CA ILE A 136 -2.66 -1.59 -15.11
C ILE A 136 -2.35 -3.02 -15.55
N GLU A 137 -1.09 -3.29 -15.89
CA GLU A 137 -0.65 -4.61 -16.36
C GLU A 137 -0.72 -5.67 -15.27
N HIS A 138 -0.40 -5.27 -14.01
CA HIS A 138 -0.34 -6.22 -12.90
C HIS A 138 -0.70 -5.54 -11.58
N LEU A 139 -1.75 -6.06 -10.93
CA LEU A 139 -2.10 -5.71 -9.56
C LEU A 139 -1.68 -6.86 -8.63
N ILE A 140 -0.83 -6.53 -7.65
CA ILE A 140 -0.45 -7.41 -6.55
C ILE A 140 -1.08 -6.85 -5.28
N TYR A 141 -1.70 -7.68 -4.46
CA TYR A 141 -2.26 -7.23 -3.18
C TYR A 141 -2.05 -8.26 -2.07
N ALA A 142 -1.86 -7.75 -0.86
CA ALA A 142 -1.80 -8.60 0.32
C ALA A 142 -3.21 -9.10 0.67
N SER A 143 -3.36 -10.41 0.76
CA SER A 143 -4.55 -11.07 1.29
C SER A 143 -4.30 -11.55 2.73
N SER A 144 -5.13 -12.43 3.24
CA SER A 144 -5.05 -12.97 4.59
C SER A 144 -5.11 -14.49 4.56
N SER A 145 -4.40 -15.15 5.48
CA SER A 145 -4.55 -16.60 5.70
C SER A 145 -5.98 -17.02 6.10
N SER A 146 -6.80 -16.06 6.54
CA SER A 146 -8.23 -16.30 6.83
C SER A 146 -9.04 -16.76 5.61
N VAL A 147 -8.53 -16.56 4.38
CA VAL A 147 -9.18 -17.07 3.16
C VAL A 147 -9.21 -18.59 3.11
N TYR A 148 -8.28 -19.27 3.78
CA TYR A 148 -8.26 -20.73 3.89
C TYR A 148 -9.28 -21.29 4.88
N GLY A 149 -9.89 -20.42 5.71
CA GLY A 149 -10.98 -20.77 6.61
C GLY A 149 -10.69 -21.93 7.53
N MET A 150 -11.56 -22.93 7.52
CA MET A 150 -11.44 -24.15 8.33
C MET A 150 -10.53 -25.23 7.74
N ASN A 151 -9.66 -24.89 6.80
CA ASN A 151 -8.69 -25.85 6.25
C ASN A 151 -7.68 -26.25 7.32
N GLU A 152 -7.58 -27.54 7.62
CA GLU A 152 -6.68 -28.11 8.64
C GLU A 152 -5.29 -28.46 8.08
N LYS A 153 -5.09 -28.32 6.78
CA LYS A 153 -3.81 -28.62 6.13
C LYS A 153 -2.72 -27.61 6.54
N VAL A 154 -1.54 -28.12 6.86
CA VAL A 154 -0.36 -27.32 7.20
C VAL A 154 0.86 -27.88 6.46
N PRO A 155 1.60 -27.06 5.71
CA PRO A 155 1.34 -25.65 5.37
C PRO A 155 0.21 -25.49 4.36
N PHE A 156 -0.39 -24.29 4.30
CA PHE A 156 -1.32 -23.92 3.23
C PHE A 156 -0.59 -23.85 1.89
N CYS A 157 -1.34 -24.05 0.82
CA CYS A 157 -0.85 -23.98 -0.55
C CYS A 157 -1.82 -23.13 -1.39
N GLU A 158 -1.32 -22.46 -2.42
CA GLU A 158 -2.11 -21.60 -3.32
C GLU A 158 -3.18 -22.37 -4.11
N THR A 159 -3.09 -23.68 -4.16
CA THR A 159 -4.09 -24.57 -4.78
C THR A 159 -5.16 -25.07 -3.80
N ASP A 160 -5.03 -24.74 -2.52
CA ASP A 160 -6.01 -25.13 -1.51
C ASP A 160 -7.31 -24.33 -1.70
N MET A 161 -8.45 -24.95 -1.35
CA MET A 161 -9.76 -24.30 -1.48
C MET A 161 -9.88 -23.14 -0.47
N THR A 162 -10.51 -22.05 -0.92
CA THR A 162 -10.73 -20.82 -0.15
C THR A 162 -12.22 -20.48 -0.05
N ASP A 163 -13.09 -21.47 -0.13
CA ASP A 163 -14.55 -21.35 -0.21
C ASP A 163 -15.26 -21.50 1.14
N THR A 164 -14.53 -21.73 2.21
CA THR A 164 -15.06 -21.86 3.57
C THR A 164 -14.43 -20.86 4.55
N PRO A 165 -14.55 -19.53 4.29
CA PRO A 165 -13.98 -18.53 5.19
C PRO A 165 -14.64 -18.58 6.57
N VAL A 166 -13.88 -18.21 7.62
CA VAL A 166 -14.34 -18.19 9.04
C VAL A 166 -14.99 -16.83 9.32
#